data_4b5bf41072c4791bfbfde4bce178bf8c
#
_entry.id   4b5bf41072c4791bfbfde4bce178bf8c
#
_cell.length_a   1.000
_cell.length_b   1.000
_cell.length_c   1.000
_cell.angle_alpha   90.00
_cell.angle_beta   90.00
_cell.angle_gamma   90.00
#
_symmetry.space_group_name_H-M   'P 1'
#
loop_
_entity.id
_entity.type
_entity.pdbx_description
1 polymer ?
#
loop_
_entity_poly.entity_id
_entity_poly.type
_entity_poly.pdbx_seq_one_letter_code
_entity_poly.pdbx_strand_id
1 'polypeptide(L)'
;MSKKKNFVLDTNVLLHDYDCLSKFQENDVYLPISTLVELDRFKKGSEQINYNAREFVRVLDALTSEDFSLKGASLGEDRGMLYIVTGYELHKKVEASFPERIPDHRIISCAMAVSEMHPKMQTILVSKDVNMRMKARSLGILVEDYANDKVKNVNIFEKAQEIYYGVDSELIDFFYTDPVGVPVEQFRDECPEIKFSANDFFILESERNSVLVRYNPFTDTVRKIEKGTSNYGIQARNTEQKFAFEALNDPELKLVALTGKAGTGKTLLALASSLKQSKLYKQILLARPIVALANKDIGFLPGTEKDKIKPYMQPLFDNLNVIKSQFHANSAEVRAIDEMQKNNQLVIEALAFIRGRSLADTFCIVDEAQNLTPHEIKTIITRTGEGTKMVFTGDIQQIDSPYLDMHSNGLAYMVDKMKGQNLFAHVNLVKGERSPLAELAADLL
;
A
#
# COMPACT_ATOMS: atom_id res chain seq x y z
N MET A 1 -17.23 19.89 -20.24
CA MET A 1 -18.00 19.16 -19.22
C MET A 1 -18.17 17.73 -19.71
N SER A 2 -17.72 16.73 -18.95
CA SER A 2 -17.99 15.32 -19.28
C SER A 2 -19.50 15.09 -19.23
N LYS A 3 -20.04 14.31 -20.18
CA LYS A 3 -21.49 14.00 -20.14
C LYS A 3 -21.70 13.05 -18.93
N LYS A 4 -22.67 13.37 -18.07
CA LYS A 4 -23.13 12.52 -16.97
C LYS A 4 -23.40 11.09 -17.44
N LYS A 5 -22.96 10.09 -16.67
CA LYS A 5 -23.06 8.65 -16.98
C LYS A 5 -23.89 7.92 -15.92
N ASN A 6 -24.35 6.73 -16.25
CA ASN A 6 -24.98 5.79 -15.33
C ASN A 6 -24.02 4.65 -15.04
N PHE A 7 -23.80 4.35 -13.77
CA PHE A 7 -22.96 3.23 -13.33
C PHE A 7 -23.81 2.19 -12.63
N VAL A 8 -23.76 0.94 -13.07
CA VAL A 8 -24.38 -0.20 -12.41
C VAL A 8 -23.31 -0.97 -11.69
N LEU A 9 -23.45 -1.17 -10.38
CA LEU A 9 -22.42 -1.78 -9.57
C LEU A 9 -22.69 -3.26 -9.31
N ASP A 10 -21.63 -4.04 -9.46
CA ASP A 10 -21.58 -5.44 -9.06
C ASP A 10 -21.25 -5.60 -7.58
N THR A 11 -21.66 -6.70 -6.95
CA THR A 11 -21.46 -7.03 -5.55
C THR A 11 -20.00 -6.96 -5.13
N ASN A 12 -19.08 -7.43 -5.98
CA ASN A 12 -17.66 -7.45 -5.66
C ASN A 12 -17.03 -6.04 -5.54
N VAL A 13 -17.63 -5.01 -6.14
CA VAL A 13 -17.22 -3.61 -5.94
C VAL A 13 -17.50 -3.18 -4.50
N LEU A 14 -18.69 -3.50 -3.98
CA LEU A 14 -19.12 -3.16 -2.63
C LEU A 14 -18.32 -3.92 -1.56
N LEU A 15 -18.02 -5.19 -1.84
CA LEU A 15 -17.20 -6.05 -0.99
C LEU A 15 -15.74 -5.61 -0.96
N HIS A 16 -15.27 -4.97 -2.02
CA HIS A 16 -13.91 -4.45 -2.12
C HIS A 16 -13.77 -3.08 -1.44
N ASP A 17 -14.71 -2.18 -1.67
CA ASP A 17 -14.68 -0.80 -1.16
C ASP A 17 -16.08 -0.39 -0.66
N TYR A 18 -16.26 -0.35 0.66
CA TYR A 18 -17.54 0.04 1.26
C TYR A 18 -17.90 1.52 1.02
N ASP A 19 -16.91 2.38 0.73
CA ASP A 19 -17.08 3.80 0.41
C ASP A 19 -17.16 4.07 -1.11
N CYS A 20 -17.37 3.03 -1.92
CA CYS A 20 -17.36 3.14 -3.37
C CYS A 20 -18.36 4.17 -3.91
N LEU A 21 -19.52 4.37 -3.26
CA LEU A 21 -20.53 5.33 -3.68
C LEU A 21 -20.01 6.77 -3.75
N SER A 22 -19.04 7.12 -2.90
CA SER A 22 -18.41 8.45 -2.88
C SER A 22 -17.49 8.72 -4.08
N LYS A 23 -17.17 7.73 -4.90
CA LYS A 23 -16.15 7.78 -5.95
C LYS A 23 -16.71 8.10 -7.34
N PHE A 24 -18.03 8.10 -7.53
CA PHE A 24 -18.67 8.26 -8.85
C PHE A 24 -18.96 9.71 -9.24
N GLN A 25 -18.52 10.68 -8.44
CA GLN A 25 -18.63 12.13 -8.74
C GLN A 25 -20.08 12.55 -9.08
N GLU A 26 -20.29 13.29 -10.19
CA GLU A 26 -21.59 13.77 -10.66
C GLU A 26 -22.48 12.68 -11.31
N ASN A 27 -21.98 11.45 -11.41
CA ASN A 27 -22.66 10.37 -12.14
C ASN A 27 -23.69 9.63 -11.28
N ASP A 28 -24.72 9.09 -11.94
CA ASP A 28 -25.74 8.31 -11.25
C ASP A 28 -25.30 6.86 -11.03
N VAL A 29 -25.63 6.33 -9.86
CA VAL A 29 -25.28 4.97 -9.45
C VAL A 29 -26.54 4.13 -9.28
N TYR A 30 -26.53 2.97 -9.90
CA TYR A 30 -27.62 1.99 -9.86
C TYR A 30 -27.16 0.73 -9.14
N LEU A 31 -27.85 0.36 -8.06
CA LEU A 31 -27.64 -0.86 -7.31
C LEU A 31 -28.75 -1.87 -7.62
N PRO A 32 -28.46 -2.97 -8.33
CA PRO A 32 -29.42 -4.06 -8.48
C PRO A 32 -29.77 -4.65 -7.12
N ILE A 33 -31.03 -4.96 -6.86
CA ILE A 33 -31.46 -5.57 -5.59
C ILE A 33 -30.75 -6.91 -5.35
N SER A 34 -30.38 -7.63 -6.40
CA SER A 34 -29.58 -8.87 -6.32
C SER A 34 -28.24 -8.66 -5.66
N THR A 35 -27.61 -7.50 -5.86
CA THR A 35 -26.34 -7.11 -5.21
C THR A 35 -26.50 -7.04 -3.68
N LEU A 36 -27.60 -6.45 -3.20
CA LEU A 36 -27.88 -6.37 -1.77
C LEU A 36 -28.19 -7.74 -1.15
N VAL A 37 -28.97 -8.57 -1.88
CA VAL A 37 -29.25 -9.96 -1.45
C VAL A 37 -27.98 -10.80 -1.35
N GLU A 38 -27.06 -10.61 -2.27
CA GLU A 38 -25.78 -11.31 -2.26
C GLU A 38 -24.88 -10.79 -1.13
N LEU A 39 -24.85 -9.47 -0.90
CA LEU A 39 -24.09 -8.82 0.15
C LEU A 39 -24.46 -9.37 1.55
N ASP A 40 -25.72 -9.75 1.77
CA ASP A 40 -26.19 -10.31 3.04
C ASP A 40 -25.46 -11.61 3.43
N ARG A 41 -25.01 -12.40 2.44
CA ARG A 41 -24.27 -13.63 2.67
C ARG A 41 -22.88 -13.37 3.26
N PHE A 42 -22.32 -12.19 2.99
CA PHE A 42 -20.99 -11.79 3.44
C PHE A 42 -20.98 -11.00 4.76
N LYS A 43 -22.12 -10.73 5.38
CA LYS A 43 -22.17 -9.98 6.66
C LYS A 43 -21.58 -10.75 7.85
N LYS A 44 -21.52 -12.09 7.78
CA LYS A 44 -21.02 -12.97 8.84
C LYS A 44 -19.57 -13.34 8.57
N GLY A 45 -18.69 -13.15 9.56
CA GLY A 45 -17.27 -13.47 9.48
C GLY A 45 -16.40 -12.30 9.97
N SER A 46 -15.09 -12.54 10.01
CA SER A 46 -14.07 -11.61 10.51
C SER A 46 -13.13 -11.07 9.41
N GLU A 47 -13.30 -11.52 8.19
CA GLU A 47 -12.49 -11.08 7.05
C GLU A 47 -12.83 -9.64 6.62
N GLN A 48 -11.94 -9.02 5.83
CA GLN A 48 -12.15 -7.67 5.31
C GLN A 48 -13.41 -7.54 4.47
N ILE A 49 -13.73 -8.53 3.68
CA ILE A 49 -14.93 -8.56 2.84
C ILE A 49 -16.21 -8.53 3.70
N ASN A 50 -16.18 -9.19 4.87
CA ASN A 50 -17.30 -9.19 5.80
C ASN A 50 -17.44 -7.82 6.51
N TYR A 51 -16.32 -7.19 6.82
CA TYR A 51 -16.31 -5.81 7.33
C TYR A 51 -16.90 -4.85 6.30
N ASN A 52 -16.40 -4.89 5.05
CA ASN A 52 -16.89 -4.02 3.98
C ASN A 52 -18.39 -4.22 3.71
N ALA A 53 -18.87 -5.46 3.74
CA ALA A 53 -20.30 -5.76 3.60
C ALA A 53 -21.14 -5.08 4.68
N ARG A 54 -20.70 -5.12 5.94
CA ARG A 54 -21.40 -4.47 7.06
C ARG A 54 -21.35 -2.94 6.97
N GLU A 55 -20.18 -2.38 6.67
CA GLU A 55 -20.01 -0.93 6.56
C GLU A 55 -20.79 -0.36 5.38
N PHE A 56 -20.75 -1.03 4.22
CA PHE A 56 -21.54 -0.60 3.07
C PHE A 56 -23.04 -0.51 3.38
N VAL A 57 -23.60 -1.50 4.09
CA VAL A 57 -25.00 -1.46 4.50
C VAL A 57 -25.28 -0.30 5.45
N ARG A 58 -24.36 0.05 6.35
CA ARG A 58 -24.51 1.23 7.23
C ARG A 58 -24.47 2.54 6.44
N VAL A 59 -23.57 2.65 5.47
CA VAL A 59 -23.48 3.81 4.56
C VAL A 59 -24.78 3.93 3.75
N LEU A 60 -25.29 2.80 3.24
CA LEU A 60 -26.53 2.77 2.46
C LEU A 60 -27.73 3.17 3.32
N ASP A 61 -27.84 2.65 4.54
CA ASP A 61 -28.90 2.98 5.50
C ASP A 61 -28.92 4.47 5.85
N ALA A 62 -27.73 5.04 6.10
CA ALA A 62 -27.57 6.47 6.35
C ALA A 62 -27.96 7.36 5.17
N LEU A 63 -27.72 6.91 3.93
CA LEU A 63 -28.09 7.65 2.71
C LEU A 63 -29.59 7.55 2.39
N THR A 64 -30.26 6.51 2.87
CA THR A 64 -31.65 6.19 2.53
C THR A 64 -32.65 6.50 3.65
N SER A 65 -32.20 7.12 4.77
CA SER A 65 -33.06 7.49 5.89
C SER A 65 -34.09 8.55 5.49
N GLU A 66 -35.38 8.26 5.72
CA GLU A 66 -36.61 9.09 5.70
C GLU A 66 -37.31 9.35 4.35
N ASP A 67 -36.63 9.52 3.19
CA ASP A 67 -37.31 9.82 1.91
C ASP A 67 -36.86 8.97 0.71
N PHE A 68 -36.40 7.74 0.97
CA PHE A 68 -36.00 6.85 -0.11
C PHE A 68 -37.24 6.39 -0.91
N SER A 69 -37.56 7.17 -1.92
CA SER A 69 -38.62 6.88 -2.88
C SER A 69 -38.02 6.34 -4.19
N LEU A 70 -38.86 5.93 -5.13
CA LEU A 70 -38.49 5.61 -6.51
C LEU A 70 -37.67 6.73 -7.22
N LYS A 71 -37.56 7.92 -6.61
CA LYS A 71 -36.80 9.06 -7.12
C LYS A 71 -35.29 8.98 -6.82
N GLY A 72 -34.85 7.99 -6.04
CA GLY A 72 -33.44 7.83 -5.64
C GLY A 72 -33.04 8.68 -4.45
N ALA A 73 -31.79 8.48 -3.97
CA ALA A 73 -31.16 9.26 -2.89
C ALA A 73 -29.98 10.09 -3.46
N SER A 74 -29.78 11.31 -2.98
CA SER A 74 -28.63 12.12 -3.36
C SER A 74 -27.35 11.55 -2.75
N LEU A 75 -26.28 11.48 -3.53
CA LEU A 75 -24.93 11.08 -3.07
C LEU A 75 -24.15 12.25 -2.45
N GLY A 76 -24.73 13.45 -2.38
CA GLY A 76 -24.16 14.66 -1.81
C GLY A 76 -24.23 15.87 -2.74
N GLU A 77 -23.74 17.02 -2.26
CA GLU A 77 -23.67 18.26 -3.05
C GLU A 77 -22.74 18.06 -4.27
N ASP A 78 -23.18 18.50 -5.44
CA ASP A 78 -22.52 18.32 -6.75
C ASP A 78 -22.23 16.86 -7.15
N ARG A 79 -22.95 15.88 -6.55
CA ARG A 79 -22.85 14.47 -6.87
C ARG A 79 -24.10 13.95 -7.58
N GLY A 80 -23.99 12.72 -8.10
CA GLY A 80 -25.10 12.02 -8.72
C GLY A 80 -26.15 11.49 -7.74
N MET A 81 -27.07 10.71 -8.27
CA MET A 81 -28.13 10.04 -7.50
C MET A 81 -27.86 8.55 -7.38
N LEU A 82 -28.27 7.97 -6.26
CA LEU A 82 -28.30 6.53 -6.02
C LEU A 82 -29.69 5.98 -6.25
N TYR A 83 -29.80 4.94 -7.08
CA TYR A 83 -31.03 4.22 -7.34
C TYR A 83 -30.88 2.75 -6.94
N ILE A 84 -31.80 2.21 -6.15
CA ILE A 84 -31.93 0.77 -5.93
C ILE A 84 -32.96 0.24 -6.92
N VAL A 85 -32.51 -0.70 -7.73
CA VAL A 85 -33.29 -1.23 -8.83
C VAL A 85 -33.89 -2.59 -8.46
N THR A 86 -35.20 -2.67 -8.40
CA THR A 86 -35.95 -3.87 -7.97
C THR A 86 -36.76 -4.45 -9.11
N GLY A 87 -37.16 -5.73 -8.99
CA GLY A 87 -38.23 -6.31 -9.79
C GLY A 87 -37.90 -6.77 -11.18
N TYR A 88 -36.63 -7.01 -11.53
CA TYR A 88 -36.28 -7.46 -12.87
C TYR A 88 -36.38 -8.96 -13.06
N GLU A 89 -37.19 -9.35 -14.05
CA GLU A 89 -36.99 -10.59 -14.79
C GLU A 89 -35.67 -10.46 -15.61
N LEU A 90 -35.09 -11.61 -15.99
CA LEU A 90 -33.91 -11.59 -16.86
C LEU A 90 -34.26 -10.91 -18.20
N HIS A 91 -33.37 -10.02 -18.61
CA HIS A 91 -33.50 -9.38 -19.93
C HIS A 91 -33.46 -10.47 -21.02
N LYS A 92 -34.32 -10.39 -22.05
CA LYS A 92 -34.47 -11.42 -23.09
C LYS A 92 -33.17 -11.87 -23.73
N LYS A 93 -32.23 -10.95 -24.00
CA LYS A 93 -30.90 -11.28 -24.54
C LYS A 93 -30.03 -12.04 -23.55
N VAL A 94 -30.15 -11.71 -22.24
CA VAL A 94 -29.40 -12.41 -21.18
C VAL A 94 -29.93 -13.81 -21.02
N GLU A 95 -31.25 -13.98 -20.96
CA GLU A 95 -31.91 -15.28 -20.83
C GLU A 95 -31.62 -16.20 -22.04
N ALA A 96 -31.57 -15.64 -23.25
CA ALA A 96 -31.23 -16.37 -24.46
C ALA A 96 -29.75 -16.83 -24.50
N SER A 97 -28.85 -16.06 -23.87
CA SER A 97 -27.41 -16.34 -23.88
C SER A 97 -26.94 -17.16 -22.68
N PHE A 98 -27.62 -17.00 -21.54
CA PHE A 98 -27.27 -17.61 -20.27
C PHE A 98 -28.53 -18.14 -19.59
N PRO A 99 -28.82 -19.44 -19.70
CA PRO A 99 -30.07 -20.04 -19.20
C PRO A 99 -30.17 -20.09 -17.67
N GLU A 100 -29.04 -19.95 -16.96
CA GLU A 100 -28.99 -20.01 -15.50
C GLU A 100 -29.43 -18.69 -14.86
N ARG A 101 -30.23 -18.76 -13.79
CA ARG A 101 -30.73 -17.57 -13.06
C ARG A 101 -29.83 -17.23 -11.87
N ILE A 102 -28.53 -16.99 -12.12
CA ILE A 102 -27.57 -16.59 -11.10
C ILE A 102 -27.56 -15.05 -10.88
N PRO A 103 -27.04 -14.56 -9.74
CA PRO A 103 -26.96 -13.12 -9.45
C PRO A 103 -26.30 -12.30 -10.55
N ASP A 104 -25.18 -12.77 -11.11
CA ASP A 104 -24.45 -12.11 -12.21
C ASP A 104 -25.38 -11.75 -13.37
N HIS A 105 -26.21 -12.71 -13.80
CA HIS A 105 -27.11 -12.51 -14.95
C HIS A 105 -28.22 -11.49 -14.65
N ARG A 106 -28.62 -11.35 -13.39
CA ARG A 106 -29.56 -10.32 -12.94
C ARG A 106 -28.91 -8.94 -12.94
N ILE A 107 -27.64 -8.84 -12.51
CA ILE A 107 -26.89 -7.57 -12.54
C ILE A 107 -26.68 -7.11 -14.00
N ILE A 108 -26.30 -8.03 -14.90
CA ILE A 108 -26.19 -7.74 -16.33
C ILE A 108 -27.54 -7.28 -16.92
N SER A 109 -28.63 -7.98 -16.56
CA SER A 109 -29.97 -7.61 -16.99
C SER A 109 -30.37 -6.21 -16.51
N CYS A 110 -30.02 -5.87 -15.29
CA CYS A 110 -30.23 -4.52 -14.75
C CYS A 110 -29.47 -3.47 -15.57
N ALA A 111 -28.19 -3.72 -15.90
CA ALA A 111 -27.41 -2.80 -16.71
C ALA A 111 -28.01 -2.58 -18.11
N MET A 112 -28.56 -3.63 -18.74
CA MET A 112 -29.27 -3.52 -20.00
C MET A 112 -30.55 -2.68 -19.87
N ALA A 113 -31.35 -2.95 -18.83
CA ALA A 113 -32.58 -2.21 -18.59
C ALA A 113 -32.32 -0.72 -18.32
N VAL A 114 -31.30 -0.39 -17.51
CA VAL A 114 -30.88 1.00 -17.25
C VAL A 114 -30.44 1.67 -18.57
N SER A 115 -29.70 0.96 -19.42
CA SER A 115 -29.29 1.48 -20.74
C SER A 115 -30.46 1.77 -21.65
N GLU A 116 -31.50 0.91 -21.63
CA GLU A 116 -32.73 1.09 -22.41
C GLU A 116 -33.60 2.25 -21.88
N MET A 117 -33.66 2.39 -20.53
CA MET A 117 -34.37 3.52 -19.91
C MET A 117 -33.71 4.88 -20.20
N HIS A 118 -32.39 4.90 -20.36
CA HIS A 118 -31.61 6.12 -20.55
C HIS A 118 -30.78 6.09 -21.85
N PRO A 119 -31.40 6.02 -23.06
CA PRO A 119 -30.67 5.81 -24.31
C PRO A 119 -29.74 6.99 -24.70
N LYS A 120 -29.89 8.14 -24.06
CA LYS A 120 -29.04 9.34 -24.29
C LYS A 120 -27.82 9.39 -23.35
N MET A 121 -27.77 8.52 -22.35
CA MET A 121 -26.69 8.46 -21.38
C MET A 121 -25.93 7.14 -21.51
N GLN A 122 -24.63 7.17 -21.33
CA GLN A 122 -23.85 5.95 -21.29
C GLN A 122 -24.12 5.19 -20.00
N THR A 123 -24.49 3.94 -20.11
CA THR A 123 -24.61 3.02 -18.97
C THR A 123 -23.41 2.08 -18.97
N ILE A 124 -22.73 2.00 -17.85
CA ILE A 124 -21.49 1.24 -17.65
C ILE A 124 -21.69 0.30 -16.48
N LEU A 125 -21.44 -0.98 -16.68
CA LEU A 125 -21.36 -1.96 -15.62
C LEU A 125 -19.95 -1.94 -15.00
N VAL A 126 -19.86 -1.73 -13.71
CA VAL A 126 -18.59 -1.74 -12.96
C VAL A 126 -18.48 -3.04 -12.17
N SER A 127 -17.43 -3.77 -12.42
CA SER A 127 -17.14 -5.05 -11.72
C SER A 127 -15.65 -5.32 -11.65
N LYS A 128 -15.19 -5.89 -10.53
CA LYS A 128 -13.81 -6.40 -10.39
C LYS A 128 -13.65 -7.81 -10.97
N ASP A 129 -14.76 -8.53 -11.20
CA ASP A 129 -14.73 -9.86 -11.81
C ASP A 129 -14.55 -9.78 -13.31
N VAL A 130 -13.44 -10.39 -13.80
CA VAL A 130 -13.12 -10.47 -15.23
C VAL A 130 -14.20 -11.25 -15.99
N ASN A 131 -14.70 -12.35 -15.44
CA ASN A 131 -15.73 -13.19 -16.09
C ASN A 131 -17.04 -12.39 -16.24
N MET A 132 -17.43 -11.66 -15.20
CA MET A 132 -18.58 -10.76 -15.24
C MET A 132 -18.45 -9.73 -16.34
N ARG A 133 -17.28 -9.07 -16.43
CA ARG A 133 -17.00 -8.09 -17.49
C ARG A 133 -17.01 -8.71 -18.89
N MET A 134 -16.49 -9.94 -19.05
CA MET A 134 -16.49 -10.64 -20.34
C MET A 134 -17.92 -11.01 -20.78
N LYS A 135 -18.73 -11.56 -19.87
CA LYS A 135 -20.17 -11.87 -20.12
C LYS A 135 -20.94 -10.61 -20.57
N ALA A 136 -20.75 -9.48 -19.84
CA ALA A 136 -21.44 -8.23 -20.16
C ALA A 136 -20.98 -7.64 -21.50
N ARG A 137 -19.68 -7.67 -21.82
CA ARG A 137 -19.15 -7.24 -23.13
C ARG A 137 -19.72 -8.05 -24.28
N SER A 138 -19.87 -9.38 -24.12
CA SER A 138 -20.43 -10.25 -25.16
C SER A 138 -21.87 -9.88 -25.53
N LEU A 139 -22.60 -9.21 -24.62
CA LEU A 139 -23.95 -8.71 -24.84
C LEU A 139 -24.00 -7.23 -25.28
N GLY A 140 -22.85 -6.60 -25.53
CA GLY A 140 -22.74 -5.23 -26.00
C GLY A 140 -22.86 -4.16 -24.91
N ILE A 141 -22.73 -4.53 -23.61
CA ILE A 141 -22.72 -3.58 -22.50
C ILE A 141 -21.33 -2.98 -22.34
N LEU A 142 -21.25 -1.68 -22.10
CA LEU A 142 -20.01 -1.04 -21.68
C LEU A 142 -19.65 -1.49 -20.26
N VAL A 143 -18.40 -1.87 -20.05
CA VAL A 143 -17.93 -2.35 -18.76
C VAL A 143 -16.61 -1.69 -18.39
N GLU A 144 -16.48 -1.38 -17.11
CA GLU A 144 -15.25 -0.87 -16.53
C GLU A 144 -14.83 -1.72 -15.31
N ASP A 145 -13.52 -1.81 -15.09
CA ASP A 145 -12.99 -2.31 -13.82
C ASP A 145 -13.11 -1.22 -12.75
N TYR A 146 -13.42 -1.59 -11.52
CA TYR A 146 -13.38 -0.64 -10.41
C TYR A 146 -11.92 -0.32 -10.06
N ALA A 147 -11.46 0.85 -10.49
CA ALA A 147 -10.04 1.24 -10.45
C ALA A 147 -9.74 2.45 -9.55
N ASN A 148 -10.71 2.93 -8.75
CA ASN A 148 -10.53 4.14 -7.94
C ASN A 148 -9.49 4.00 -6.81
N ASP A 149 -9.16 2.78 -6.43
CA ASP A 149 -8.13 2.41 -5.47
C ASP A 149 -6.84 1.93 -6.13
N LYS A 150 -6.77 1.96 -7.47
CA LYS A 150 -5.59 1.51 -8.20
C LYS A 150 -4.60 2.64 -8.41
N VAL A 151 -3.36 2.34 -8.10
CA VAL A 151 -2.20 3.18 -8.43
C VAL A 151 -2.04 3.23 -9.95
N LYS A 152 -2.08 4.43 -10.51
CA LYS A 152 -1.99 4.62 -11.97
C LYS A 152 -0.57 4.39 -12.52
N ASN A 153 0.44 4.64 -11.70
CA ASN A 153 1.84 4.55 -12.11
C ASN A 153 2.63 3.66 -11.15
N VAL A 154 2.74 2.38 -11.49
CA VAL A 154 3.57 1.42 -10.75
C VAL A 154 5.05 1.46 -11.16
N ASN A 155 5.42 2.23 -12.19
CA ASN A 155 6.80 2.31 -12.66
C ASN A 155 7.75 2.88 -11.60
N ILE A 156 7.23 3.60 -10.60
CA ILE A 156 8.04 4.10 -9.46
C ILE A 156 8.64 2.96 -8.63
N PHE A 157 8.08 1.76 -8.70
CA PHE A 157 8.58 0.57 -7.99
C PHE A 157 9.52 -0.30 -8.83
N GLU A 158 9.62 -0.01 -10.13
CA GLU A 158 10.49 -0.75 -11.05
C GLU A 158 11.79 0.01 -11.34
N LYS A 159 11.76 1.33 -11.18
CA LYS A 159 12.93 2.17 -11.46
C LYS A 159 13.94 2.15 -10.32
N ALA A 160 15.19 2.03 -10.68
CA ALA A 160 16.30 2.46 -9.84
C ALA A 160 16.21 3.97 -9.54
N GLN A 161 17.00 4.44 -8.59
CA GLN A 161 17.09 5.87 -8.28
C GLN A 161 17.48 6.68 -9.52
N GLU A 162 16.93 7.88 -9.66
CA GLU A 162 17.24 8.75 -10.79
C GLU A 162 18.68 9.26 -10.72
N ILE A 163 19.38 9.16 -11.84
CA ILE A 163 20.75 9.68 -12.03
C ILE A 163 20.65 10.81 -13.03
N TYR A 164 21.12 11.98 -12.63
CA TYR A 164 21.18 13.16 -13.48
C TYR A 164 22.63 13.38 -13.91
N TYR A 165 22.87 13.26 -15.20
CA TYR A 165 24.19 13.39 -15.83
C TYR A 165 24.44 14.81 -16.30
N GLY A 166 25.75 15.19 -16.44
CA GLY A 166 26.14 16.47 -16.99
C GLY A 166 25.97 17.66 -16.04
N VAL A 167 25.85 17.38 -14.74
CA VAL A 167 25.80 18.42 -13.70
C VAL A 167 27.16 19.08 -13.57
N ASP A 168 27.18 20.39 -13.28
CA ASP A 168 28.44 21.13 -13.11
C ASP A 168 29.29 20.53 -11.97
N SER A 169 30.57 20.32 -12.25
CA SER A 169 31.50 19.78 -11.26
C SER A 169 31.69 20.70 -10.06
N GLU A 170 31.60 22.03 -10.23
CA GLU A 170 31.74 23.01 -9.15
C GLU A 170 30.56 22.90 -8.20
N LEU A 171 29.33 22.69 -8.70
CA LEU A 171 28.16 22.44 -7.87
C LEU A 171 28.31 21.12 -7.06
N ILE A 172 28.84 20.06 -7.69
CA ILE A 172 29.10 18.80 -6.99
C ILE A 172 30.16 18.98 -5.90
N ASP A 173 31.22 19.71 -6.18
CA ASP A 173 32.31 20.01 -5.21
C ASP A 173 31.76 20.83 -4.02
N PHE A 174 30.80 21.73 -4.26
CA PHE A 174 30.14 22.50 -3.20
C PHE A 174 29.46 21.56 -2.19
N PHE A 175 28.77 20.51 -2.61
CA PHE A 175 28.17 19.51 -1.72
C PHE A 175 29.20 18.78 -0.83
N TYR A 176 30.47 18.79 -1.17
CA TYR A 176 31.54 18.19 -0.36
C TYR A 176 32.16 19.21 0.64
N THR A 177 31.99 20.48 0.40
CA THR A 177 32.58 21.55 1.22
C THR A 177 31.58 22.14 2.21
N ASP A 178 30.27 22.21 1.85
CA ASP A 178 29.23 22.74 2.69
C ASP A 178 28.31 21.62 3.23
N PRO A 179 28.29 21.41 4.57
CA PRO A 179 27.45 20.40 5.18
C PRO A 179 25.94 20.78 5.22
N VAL A 180 25.59 22.06 5.03
CA VAL A 180 24.18 22.51 5.05
C VAL A 180 23.49 22.13 3.74
N GLY A 181 24.24 22.10 2.64
CA GLY A 181 23.73 21.83 1.31
C GLY A 181 23.33 23.09 0.54
N VAL A 182 22.80 22.92 -0.65
CA VAL A 182 22.39 23.99 -1.55
C VAL A 182 20.94 24.38 -1.30
N PRO A 183 20.62 25.68 -1.11
CA PRO A 183 19.22 26.14 -1.05
C PRO A 183 18.43 25.70 -2.28
N VAL A 184 17.17 25.30 -2.09
CA VAL A 184 16.38 24.69 -3.18
C VAL A 184 16.16 25.65 -4.36
N GLU A 185 16.00 26.95 -4.11
CA GLU A 185 15.84 27.95 -5.18
C GLU A 185 17.11 28.02 -6.04
N GLN A 186 18.28 28.14 -5.40
CA GLN A 186 19.56 28.14 -6.11
C GLN A 186 19.76 26.84 -6.90
N PHE A 187 19.44 25.69 -6.30
CA PHE A 187 19.57 24.40 -6.98
C PHE A 187 18.65 24.31 -8.21
N ARG A 188 17.43 24.83 -8.15
CA ARG A 188 16.50 24.88 -9.28
C ARG A 188 16.95 25.81 -10.39
N ASP A 189 17.61 26.91 -10.06
CA ASP A 189 18.18 27.84 -11.04
C ASP A 189 19.37 27.23 -11.76
N GLU A 190 20.20 26.48 -11.05
CA GLU A 190 21.38 25.81 -11.62
C GLU A 190 21.02 24.50 -12.37
N CYS A 191 19.96 23.79 -11.96
CA CYS A 191 19.53 22.51 -12.52
C CYS A 191 18.01 22.50 -12.82
N PRO A 192 17.49 23.35 -13.73
CA PRO A 192 16.05 23.52 -13.95
C PRO A 192 15.36 22.29 -14.56
N GLU A 193 16.12 21.39 -15.19
CA GLU A 193 15.62 20.12 -15.75
C GLU A 193 15.33 19.07 -14.68
N ILE A 194 15.95 19.18 -13.48
CA ILE A 194 15.79 18.21 -12.40
C ILE A 194 14.47 18.45 -11.65
N LYS A 195 13.53 17.52 -11.79
CA LYS A 195 12.26 17.57 -11.08
C LYS A 195 12.27 16.62 -9.88
N PHE A 196 12.03 17.17 -8.72
CA PHE A 196 11.97 16.40 -7.46
C PHE A 196 10.85 16.89 -6.56
N SER A 197 10.46 16.02 -5.66
CA SER A 197 9.46 16.24 -4.61
C SER A 197 10.12 16.17 -3.23
N ALA A 198 9.35 16.51 -2.19
CA ALA A 198 9.83 16.41 -0.81
C ALA A 198 10.41 15.01 -0.52
N ASN A 199 11.60 14.99 0.04
CA ASN A 199 12.35 13.79 0.43
C ASN A 199 12.77 12.85 -0.72
N ASP A 200 12.74 13.31 -1.97
CA ASP A 200 13.29 12.52 -3.08
C ASP A 200 14.82 12.41 -2.95
N PHE A 201 15.31 11.23 -3.31
CA PHE A 201 16.73 10.87 -3.34
C PHE A 201 17.17 10.71 -4.79
N PHE A 202 18.32 11.27 -5.13
CA PHE A 202 18.85 11.15 -6.49
C PHE A 202 20.39 11.27 -6.51
N ILE A 203 20.97 10.98 -7.66
CA ILE A 203 22.40 11.00 -7.88
C ILE A 203 22.70 12.11 -8.89
N LEU A 204 23.64 12.99 -8.54
CA LEU A 204 24.20 13.96 -9.48
C LEU A 204 25.55 13.46 -9.95
N GLU A 205 25.77 13.47 -11.25
CA GLU A 205 26.99 12.98 -11.87
C GLU A 205 27.52 14.00 -12.88
N SER A 206 28.80 14.39 -12.71
CA SER A 206 29.57 15.17 -13.66
C SER A 206 30.55 14.26 -14.38
N GLU A 207 31.37 14.83 -15.28
CA GLU A 207 32.49 14.10 -15.92
C GLU A 207 33.58 13.64 -14.93
N ARG A 208 33.69 14.25 -13.75
CA ARG A 208 34.80 14.04 -12.80
C ARG A 208 34.36 13.37 -11.50
N ASN A 209 33.17 13.66 -11.02
CA ASN A 209 32.71 13.26 -9.69
C ASN A 209 31.20 13.02 -9.66
N SER A 210 30.73 12.42 -8.57
CA SER A 210 29.29 12.20 -8.32
C SER A 210 28.96 12.39 -6.86
N VAL A 211 27.74 12.80 -6.56
CA VAL A 211 27.25 12.98 -5.20
C VAL A 211 25.84 12.38 -5.04
N LEU A 212 25.62 11.75 -3.89
CA LEU A 212 24.30 11.27 -3.47
C LEU A 212 23.62 12.39 -2.71
N VAL A 213 22.44 12.78 -3.13
CA VAL A 213 21.73 13.90 -2.52
C VAL A 213 20.28 13.56 -2.18
N ARG A 214 19.71 14.36 -1.27
CA ARG A 214 18.31 14.35 -0.91
C ARG A 214 17.81 15.79 -0.82
N TYR A 215 16.61 16.05 -1.32
CA TYR A 215 15.90 17.29 -1.00
C TYR A 215 15.26 17.17 0.39
N ASN A 216 15.66 18.05 1.29
CA ASN A 216 15.09 18.13 2.64
C ASN A 216 14.10 19.31 2.71
N PRO A 217 12.77 19.05 2.78
CA PRO A 217 11.76 20.11 2.80
C PRO A 217 11.69 20.88 4.12
N PHE A 218 12.31 20.41 5.22
CA PHE A 218 12.31 21.08 6.50
C PHE A 218 13.36 22.21 6.57
N THR A 219 14.47 22.02 5.87
CA THR A 219 15.54 23.03 5.76
C THR A 219 15.50 23.75 4.42
N ASP A 220 14.65 23.30 3.49
CA ASP A 220 14.52 23.77 2.11
C ASP A 220 15.84 23.74 1.35
N THR A 221 16.59 22.66 1.52
CA THR A 221 17.92 22.47 0.91
C THR A 221 18.01 21.10 0.23
N VAL A 222 18.78 21.04 -0.87
CA VAL A 222 19.31 19.79 -1.40
C VAL A 222 20.64 19.53 -0.68
N ARG A 223 20.75 18.38 -0.02
CA ARG A 223 21.94 18.06 0.79
C ARG A 223 22.58 16.74 0.43
N LYS A 224 23.88 16.65 0.60
CA LYS A 224 24.64 15.42 0.44
C LYS A 224 24.28 14.40 1.50
N ILE A 225 24.24 13.13 1.08
CA ILE A 225 24.08 11.98 1.98
C ILE A 225 25.47 11.50 2.40
N GLU A 226 25.64 11.29 3.70
CA GLU A 226 26.90 10.85 4.29
C GLU A 226 27.34 9.47 3.77
N LYS A 227 28.64 9.36 3.42
CA LYS A 227 29.25 8.09 3.02
C LYS A 227 29.48 7.21 4.26
N GLY A 228 29.24 5.91 4.14
CA GLY A 228 29.65 4.93 5.16
C GLY A 228 28.68 4.74 6.31
N THR A 229 27.37 4.95 6.09
CA THR A 229 26.36 4.67 7.09
C THR A 229 26.30 3.19 7.45
N SER A 230 26.63 2.89 8.72
CA SER A 230 26.43 1.57 9.33
C SER A 230 25.43 1.71 10.47
N ASN A 231 24.45 0.82 10.51
CA ASN A 231 23.48 0.75 11.58
C ASN A 231 23.58 -0.61 12.26
N TYR A 232 23.94 -0.61 13.52
CA TYR A 232 24.02 -1.79 14.39
C TYR A 232 24.74 -2.99 13.72
N GLY A 233 25.96 -2.74 13.21
CA GLY A 233 26.80 -3.74 12.52
C GLY A 233 26.46 -4.00 11.05
N ILE A 234 25.31 -3.56 10.56
CA ILE A 234 24.91 -3.70 9.16
C ILE A 234 25.39 -2.49 8.35
N GLN A 235 26.15 -2.77 7.29
CA GLN A 235 26.68 -1.74 6.35
C GLN A 235 25.85 -1.72 5.09
N ALA A 236 25.64 -0.50 4.53
CA ALA A 236 25.04 -0.34 3.22
C ALA A 236 25.98 -0.87 2.13
N ARG A 237 25.52 -1.80 1.31
CA ARG A 237 26.28 -2.45 0.24
C ARG A 237 26.17 -1.74 -1.12
N ASN A 238 25.12 -0.94 -1.30
CA ASN A 238 24.85 -0.20 -2.52
C ASN A 238 24.23 1.17 -2.19
N THR A 239 24.01 1.98 -3.23
CA THR A 239 23.50 3.35 -3.12
C THR A 239 22.08 3.40 -2.54
N GLU A 240 21.21 2.49 -2.97
CA GLU A 240 19.83 2.44 -2.52
C GLU A 240 19.73 2.14 -1.02
N GLN A 241 20.58 1.27 -0.50
CA GLN A 241 20.69 0.99 0.93
C GLN A 241 21.24 2.19 1.72
N LYS A 242 22.10 3.04 1.12
CA LYS A 242 22.51 4.31 1.74
C LYS A 242 21.33 5.28 1.85
N PHE A 243 20.51 5.40 0.81
CA PHE A 243 19.29 6.19 0.83
C PHE A 243 18.30 5.66 1.88
N ALA A 244 18.15 4.34 1.97
CA ALA A 244 17.30 3.73 2.99
C ALA A 244 17.79 4.07 4.41
N PHE A 245 19.09 3.99 4.69
CA PHE A 245 19.64 4.37 5.99
C PHE A 245 19.47 5.86 6.29
N GLU A 246 19.64 6.73 5.29
CA GLU A 246 19.37 8.16 5.45
C GLU A 246 17.92 8.41 5.86
N ALA A 247 16.95 7.83 5.12
CA ALA A 247 15.54 7.97 5.43
C ALA A 247 15.16 7.37 6.80
N LEU A 248 15.71 6.22 7.15
CA LEU A 248 15.42 5.53 8.40
C LEU A 248 16.01 6.27 9.62
N ASN A 249 17.17 6.91 9.48
CA ASN A 249 17.86 7.59 10.57
C ASN A 249 17.39 9.04 10.78
N ASP A 250 16.74 9.66 9.80
CA ASP A 250 16.25 11.03 9.92
C ASP A 250 15.06 11.10 10.89
N PRO A 251 15.15 11.83 12.02
CA PRO A 251 14.08 11.91 13.00
C PRO A 251 12.85 12.70 12.51
N GLU A 252 12.99 13.55 11.51
CA GLU A 252 11.90 14.34 10.91
C GLU A 252 10.97 13.45 10.07
N LEU A 253 11.49 12.39 9.48
CA LEU A 253 10.71 11.44 8.69
C LEU A 253 9.93 10.50 9.62
N LYS A 254 8.62 10.71 9.70
CA LYS A 254 7.73 9.90 10.56
C LYS A 254 7.19 8.66 9.86
N LEU A 255 7.16 8.67 8.53
CA LEU A 255 6.70 7.56 7.71
C LEU A 255 7.72 7.25 6.62
N VAL A 256 8.22 6.02 6.59
CA VAL A 256 9.18 5.56 5.57
C VAL A 256 8.64 4.32 4.89
N ALA A 257 8.68 4.28 3.57
CA ALA A 257 8.39 3.08 2.78
C ALA A 257 9.67 2.56 2.13
N LEU A 258 9.98 1.29 2.38
CA LEU A 258 11.06 0.57 1.69
C LEU A 258 10.44 -0.50 0.80
N THR A 259 10.49 -0.29 -0.50
CA THR A 259 9.98 -1.25 -1.49
C THR A 259 11.14 -1.93 -2.23
N GLY A 260 10.84 -2.98 -2.96
CA GLY A 260 11.81 -3.67 -3.81
C GLY A 260 11.73 -5.18 -3.73
N LYS A 261 12.45 -5.86 -4.60
CA LYS A 261 12.45 -7.33 -4.71
C LYS A 261 12.88 -8.01 -3.40
N ALA A 262 12.46 -9.26 -3.20
CA ALA A 262 12.93 -10.05 -2.06
C ALA A 262 14.47 -10.16 -2.06
N GLY A 263 15.09 -10.14 -0.87
CA GLY A 263 16.55 -10.25 -0.72
C GLY A 263 17.33 -8.94 -0.94
N THR A 264 16.67 -7.78 -1.06
CA THR A 264 17.32 -6.47 -1.12
C THR A 264 17.69 -5.88 0.25
N GLY A 265 17.28 -6.54 1.35
CA GLY A 265 17.64 -6.18 2.71
C GLY A 265 16.65 -5.24 3.43
N LYS A 266 15.46 -4.95 2.87
CA LYS A 266 14.47 -3.99 3.42
C LYS A 266 14.25 -4.14 4.94
N THR A 267 13.83 -5.29 5.36
CA THR A 267 13.51 -5.60 6.77
C THR A 267 14.74 -5.56 7.66
N LEU A 268 15.89 -6.06 7.15
CA LEU A 268 17.16 -6.04 7.85
C LEU A 268 17.65 -4.60 8.11
N LEU A 269 17.58 -3.72 7.09
CA LEU A 269 17.96 -2.30 7.21
C LEU A 269 17.06 -1.56 8.19
N ALA A 270 15.73 -1.79 8.11
CA ALA A 270 14.76 -1.19 9.03
C ALA A 270 15.03 -1.61 10.48
N LEU A 271 15.24 -2.92 10.71
CA LEU A 271 15.51 -3.46 12.05
C LEU A 271 16.86 -2.95 12.60
N ALA A 272 17.93 -2.94 11.80
CA ALA A 272 19.22 -2.41 12.21
C ALA A 272 19.15 -0.92 12.59
N SER A 273 18.36 -0.13 11.82
CA SER A 273 18.15 1.29 12.12
C SER A 273 17.34 1.52 13.39
N SER A 274 16.34 0.68 13.65
CA SER A 274 15.54 0.75 14.88
C SER A 274 16.39 0.44 16.13
N LEU A 275 17.25 -0.57 16.05
CA LEU A 275 18.16 -0.95 17.14
C LEU A 275 19.18 0.17 17.44
N LYS A 276 19.74 0.82 16.40
CA LYS A 276 20.63 1.99 16.56
C LYS A 276 19.94 3.13 17.30
N GLN A 277 18.65 3.30 17.07
CA GLN A 277 17.83 4.37 17.65
C GLN A 277 17.04 3.93 18.89
N SER A 278 17.32 2.74 19.45
CA SER A 278 16.56 2.15 20.57
C SER A 278 16.41 3.05 21.80
N LYS A 279 17.33 3.98 22.01
CA LYS A 279 17.27 4.95 23.13
C LYS A 279 16.26 6.08 22.89
N LEU A 280 15.84 6.32 21.67
CA LEU A 280 14.88 7.39 21.30
C LEU A 280 13.43 6.91 21.42
N TYR A 281 13.21 5.60 21.50
CA TYR A 281 11.88 5.00 21.49
C TYR A 281 11.67 4.10 22.71
N LYS A 282 10.47 4.16 23.27
CA LYS A 282 10.08 3.25 24.37
C LYS A 282 9.96 1.81 23.90
N GLN A 283 9.55 1.62 22.63
CA GLN A 283 9.37 0.29 22.07
C GLN A 283 9.80 0.25 20.59
N ILE A 284 10.42 -0.86 20.20
CA ILE A 284 10.61 -1.29 18.82
C ILE A 284 9.61 -2.40 18.56
N LEU A 285 8.73 -2.19 17.61
CA LEU A 285 7.69 -3.13 17.23
C LEU A 285 7.90 -3.58 15.79
N LEU A 286 8.15 -4.88 15.61
CA LEU A 286 8.27 -5.49 14.30
C LEU A 286 7.07 -6.41 14.06
N ALA A 287 6.23 -6.06 13.10
CA ALA A 287 4.98 -6.72 12.83
C ALA A 287 4.87 -7.19 11.38
N ARG A 288 4.13 -8.29 11.18
CA ARG A 288 3.88 -8.85 9.85
C ARG A 288 2.42 -9.30 9.73
N PRO A 289 1.71 -8.99 8.62
CA PRO A 289 0.42 -9.60 8.34
C PRO A 289 0.57 -11.11 8.15
N ILE A 290 -0.42 -11.85 8.60
CA ILE A 290 -0.47 -13.29 8.36
C ILE A 290 -1.38 -13.53 7.17
N VAL A 291 -0.81 -14.07 6.10
CA VAL A 291 -1.57 -14.56 4.95
C VAL A 291 -1.53 -16.08 4.98
N ALA A 292 -2.70 -16.70 5.04
CA ALA A 292 -2.80 -18.15 5.00
C ALA A 292 -2.46 -18.65 3.58
N LEU A 293 -1.33 -19.30 3.43
CA LEU A 293 -0.97 -19.96 2.16
C LEU A 293 -1.88 -21.15 1.91
N ALA A 294 -2.52 -21.19 0.73
CA ALA A 294 -3.27 -22.34 0.19
C ALA A 294 -4.44 -22.83 1.05
N ASN A 295 -5.44 -21.98 1.37
CA ASN A 295 -6.72 -22.37 2.00
C ASN A 295 -6.60 -23.26 3.27
N LYS A 296 -5.43 -23.30 3.90
CA LYS A 296 -5.28 -23.99 5.18
C LYS A 296 -5.57 -22.99 6.29
N ASP A 297 -6.75 -23.07 6.86
CA ASP A 297 -7.12 -22.33 8.08
C ASP A 297 -6.06 -22.56 9.18
N ILE A 298 -5.52 -21.47 9.70
CA ILE A 298 -4.59 -21.49 10.85
C ILE A 298 -5.22 -22.27 12.02
N GLY A 299 -6.54 -22.39 12.06
CA GLY A 299 -7.31 -23.17 13.03
C GLY A 299 -6.92 -24.65 13.12
N PHE A 300 -6.47 -25.28 12.03
CA PHE A 300 -6.10 -26.70 11.99
C PHE A 300 -4.70 -27.03 12.53
N LEU A 301 -3.87 -26.02 12.80
CA LEU A 301 -2.54 -26.26 13.40
C LEU A 301 -2.69 -26.59 14.88
N PRO A 302 -1.93 -27.59 15.42
CA PRO A 302 -1.93 -27.89 16.84
C PRO A 302 -1.19 -26.82 17.66
N GLY A 303 -1.63 -26.61 18.91
CA GLY A 303 -0.99 -25.68 19.85
C GLY A 303 -1.81 -24.41 20.15
N THR A 304 -1.23 -23.52 20.96
CA THR A 304 -1.83 -22.22 21.28
C THR A 304 -1.80 -21.28 20.07
N GLU A 305 -2.57 -20.19 20.08
CA GLU A 305 -2.53 -19.16 19.02
C GLU A 305 -1.11 -18.66 18.75
N LYS A 306 -0.31 -18.47 19.80
CA LYS A 306 1.10 -18.05 19.68
C LYS A 306 1.96 -19.10 18.98
N ASP A 307 1.74 -20.38 19.28
CA ASP A 307 2.50 -21.48 18.65
C ASP A 307 2.18 -21.60 17.16
N LYS A 308 0.93 -21.37 16.79
CA LYS A 308 0.46 -21.41 15.38
C LYS A 308 1.02 -20.25 14.54
N ILE A 309 1.28 -19.11 15.15
CA ILE A 309 1.79 -17.90 14.49
C ILE A 309 3.31 -17.88 14.38
N LYS A 310 4.00 -18.55 15.28
CA LYS A 310 5.47 -18.58 15.37
C LYS A 310 6.18 -18.87 14.03
N PRO A 311 5.76 -19.83 13.21
CA PRO A 311 6.39 -20.08 11.91
C PRO A 311 6.36 -18.87 10.95
N TYR A 312 5.28 -18.08 10.98
CA TYR A 312 5.15 -16.89 10.14
C TYR A 312 6.06 -15.74 10.58
N MET A 313 6.45 -15.72 11.86
CA MET A 313 7.37 -14.73 12.42
C MET A 313 8.83 -15.14 12.30
N GLN A 314 9.13 -16.39 11.92
CA GLN A 314 10.50 -16.90 11.83
C GLN A 314 11.42 -16.03 10.95
N PRO A 315 11.02 -15.54 9.76
CA PRO A 315 11.87 -14.68 8.95
C PRO A 315 12.29 -13.38 9.65
N LEU A 316 11.48 -12.87 10.58
CA LEU A 316 11.81 -11.69 11.36
C LEU A 316 12.87 -11.99 12.42
N PHE A 317 12.77 -13.15 13.07
CA PHE A 317 13.81 -13.64 13.99
C PHE A 317 15.12 -13.94 13.25
N ASP A 318 15.06 -14.45 12.02
CA ASP A 318 16.25 -14.71 11.21
C ASP A 318 16.99 -13.41 10.89
N ASN A 319 16.30 -12.32 10.54
CA ASN A 319 16.90 -11.00 10.38
C ASN A 319 17.58 -10.53 11.68
N LEU A 320 16.94 -10.74 12.84
CA LEU A 320 17.53 -10.39 14.13
C LEU A 320 18.80 -11.21 14.40
N ASN A 321 18.80 -12.50 14.05
CA ASN A 321 19.98 -13.38 14.17
C ASN A 321 21.11 -12.94 13.23
N VAL A 322 20.79 -12.49 12.02
CA VAL A 322 21.80 -11.89 11.11
C VAL A 322 22.45 -10.67 11.74
N ILE A 323 21.70 -9.80 12.40
CA ILE A 323 22.26 -8.65 13.12
C ILE A 323 23.13 -9.10 14.29
N LYS A 324 22.64 -10.03 15.11
CA LYS A 324 23.43 -10.58 16.24
C LYS A 324 24.74 -11.21 15.79
N SER A 325 24.77 -11.87 14.63
CA SER A 325 25.97 -12.52 14.08
C SER A 325 27.06 -11.52 13.62
N GLN A 326 26.76 -10.23 13.52
CA GLN A 326 27.77 -9.20 13.25
C GLN A 326 28.66 -8.92 14.47
N PHE A 327 28.31 -9.45 15.63
CA PHE A 327 28.99 -9.21 16.91
C PHE A 327 29.40 -10.53 17.57
N HIS A 328 30.37 -10.46 18.46
CA HIS A 328 30.69 -11.63 19.30
C HIS A 328 29.50 -12.01 20.20
N ALA A 329 29.28 -13.29 20.40
CA ALA A 329 28.13 -13.83 21.17
C ALA A 329 27.92 -13.20 22.56
N ASN A 330 28.99 -12.79 23.22
CA ASN A 330 28.99 -12.18 24.56
C ASN A 330 29.19 -10.66 24.52
N SER A 331 29.00 -10.01 23.38
CA SER A 331 29.17 -8.56 23.25
C SER A 331 28.06 -7.79 24.00
N ALA A 332 28.31 -6.52 24.25
CA ALA A 332 27.31 -5.62 24.85
C ALA A 332 26.09 -5.46 23.96
N GLU A 333 26.29 -5.43 22.65
CA GLU A 333 25.24 -5.27 21.63
C GLU A 333 24.28 -6.48 21.64
N VAL A 334 24.79 -7.72 21.68
CA VAL A 334 23.95 -8.92 21.73
C VAL A 334 23.17 -8.98 23.04
N ARG A 335 23.83 -8.69 24.18
CA ARG A 335 23.15 -8.63 25.48
C ARG A 335 22.05 -7.56 25.52
N ALA A 336 22.30 -6.39 24.92
CA ALA A 336 21.29 -5.33 24.84
C ALA A 336 20.05 -5.76 24.04
N ILE A 337 20.22 -6.49 22.92
CA ILE A 337 19.09 -7.04 22.16
C ILE A 337 18.31 -8.05 23.02
N ASP A 338 19.00 -8.96 23.73
CA ASP A 338 18.35 -9.95 24.58
C ASP A 338 17.58 -9.31 25.74
N GLU A 339 18.13 -8.26 26.33
CA GLU A 339 17.45 -7.46 27.36
C GLU A 339 16.22 -6.74 26.82
N MET A 340 16.33 -6.10 25.64
CA MET A 340 15.19 -5.45 24.98
C MET A 340 14.05 -6.44 24.69
N GLN A 341 14.35 -7.68 24.28
CA GLN A 341 13.35 -8.73 24.11
C GLN A 341 12.71 -9.15 25.44
N LYS A 342 13.50 -9.35 26.50
CA LYS A 342 13.01 -9.73 27.83
C LYS A 342 12.10 -8.66 28.45
N ASN A 343 12.43 -7.38 28.23
CA ASN A 343 11.72 -6.25 28.81
C ASN A 343 10.57 -5.74 27.91
N ASN A 344 10.21 -6.47 26.82
CA ASN A 344 9.23 -6.09 25.83
C ASN A 344 9.50 -4.70 25.18
N GLN A 345 10.75 -4.27 25.17
CA GLN A 345 11.18 -3.10 24.40
C GLN A 345 11.35 -3.45 22.92
N LEU A 346 11.80 -4.67 22.59
CA LEU A 346 11.79 -5.23 21.23
C LEU A 346 10.73 -6.33 21.17
N VAL A 347 9.66 -6.08 20.39
CA VAL A 347 8.53 -7.01 20.25
C VAL A 347 8.41 -7.41 18.78
N ILE A 348 8.31 -8.72 18.55
CA ILE A 348 8.06 -9.32 17.22
C ILE A 348 6.75 -10.08 17.32
N GLU A 349 5.71 -9.62 16.59
CA GLU A 349 4.38 -10.20 16.69
C GLU A 349 3.57 -10.07 15.38
N ALA A 350 2.47 -10.81 15.29
CA ALA A 350 1.57 -10.67 14.17
C ALA A 350 0.81 -9.34 14.21
N LEU A 351 0.61 -8.74 13.05
CA LEU A 351 -0.06 -7.45 12.92
C LEU A 351 -1.48 -7.45 13.53
N ALA A 352 -2.16 -8.59 13.53
CA ALA A 352 -3.48 -8.75 14.15
C ALA A 352 -3.52 -8.36 15.64
N PHE A 353 -2.42 -8.57 16.38
CA PHE A 353 -2.32 -8.25 17.81
C PHE A 353 -2.04 -6.77 18.09
N ILE A 354 -1.72 -5.99 17.06
CA ILE A 354 -1.49 -4.55 17.17
C ILE A 354 -2.81 -3.77 16.97
N ARG A 355 -3.80 -4.39 16.35
CA ARG A 355 -5.11 -3.77 16.14
C ARG A 355 -5.71 -3.35 17.47
N GLY A 356 -6.08 -2.06 17.62
CA GLY A 356 -6.65 -1.51 18.84
C GLY A 356 -5.64 -0.85 19.79
N ARG A 357 -4.34 -1.02 19.58
CA ARG A 357 -3.31 -0.33 20.38
C ARG A 357 -3.04 1.07 19.83
N SER A 358 -2.80 2.03 20.70
CA SER A 358 -2.20 3.32 20.34
C SER A 358 -0.68 3.17 20.39
N LEU A 359 0.00 3.59 19.33
CA LEU A 359 1.46 3.53 19.21
C LEU A 359 2.03 4.91 19.51
N ALA A 360 2.62 5.09 20.69
CA ALA A 360 3.32 6.31 21.08
C ALA A 360 4.78 5.98 21.41
N ASP A 361 5.70 6.87 21.07
CA ASP A 361 7.14 6.72 21.28
C ASP A 361 7.68 5.38 20.75
N THR A 362 7.15 4.92 19.62
CA THR A 362 7.41 3.58 19.07
C THR A 362 8.11 3.67 17.71
N PHE A 363 9.16 2.87 17.52
CA PHE A 363 9.66 2.57 16.18
C PHE A 363 8.93 1.33 15.67
N CYS A 364 7.96 1.53 14.79
CA CYS A 364 7.09 0.45 14.29
C CYS A 364 7.49 0.06 12.87
N ILE A 365 7.80 -1.20 12.66
CA ILE A 365 8.11 -1.78 11.35
C ILE A 365 6.98 -2.73 10.96
N VAL A 366 6.36 -2.49 9.83
CA VAL A 366 5.34 -3.37 9.24
C VAL A 366 5.95 -4.03 8.00
N ASP A 367 6.28 -5.31 8.15
CA ASP A 367 6.90 -6.12 7.08
C ASP A 367 5.83 -6.79 6.20
N GLU A 368 6.16 -7.08 4.93
CA GLU A 368 5.25 -7.65 3.92
C GLU A 368 3.96 -6.85 3.73
N ALA A 369 4.08 -5.53 3.76
CA ALA A 369 2.96 -4.60 3.74
C ALA A 369 2.18 -4.60 2.41
N GLN A 370 2.71 -5.18 1.32
CA GLN A 370 1.98 -5.39 0.07
C GLN A 370 0.78 -6.35 0.24
N ASN A 371 0.77 -7.14 1.30
CA ASN A 371 -0.35 -8.03 1.64
C ASN A 371 -1.48 -7.33 2.41
N LEU A 372 -1.37 -6.04 2.65
CA LEU A 372 -2.38 -5.20 3.31
C LEU A 372 -3.22 -4.44 2.29
N THR A 373 -4.49 -4.26 2.61
CA THR A 373 -5.38 -3.37 1.88
C THR A 373 -5.06 -1.90 2.18
N PRO A 374 -5.47 -0.93 1.33
CA PRO A 374 -5.38 0.50 1.61
C PRO A 374 -6.03 0.90 2.94
N HIS A 375 -7.18 0.29 3.26
CA HIS A 375 -7.90 0.52 4.51
C HIS A 375 -7.10 0.06 5.74
N GLU A 376 -6.46 -1.11 5.67
CA GLU A 376 -5.64 -1.63 6.77
C GLU A 376 -4.43 -0.73 7.02
N ILE A 377 -3.72 -0.31 5.98
CA ILE A 377 -2.60 0.62 6.11
C ILE A 377 -3.07 1.96 6.72
N LYS A 378 -4.17 2.53 6.22
CA LYS A 378 -4.77 3.74 6.81
C LYS A 378 -5.07 3.53 8.30
N THR A 379 -5.68 2.40 8.65
CA THR A 379 -6.02 2.07 10.04
C THR A 379 -4.78 1.98 10.94
N ILE A 380 -3.67 1.44 10.45
CA ILE A 380 -2.40 1.34 11.18
C ILE A 380 -1.79 2.72 11.36
N ILE A 381 -1.68 3.51 10.29
CA ILE A 381 -1.06 4.85 10.34
C ILE A 381 -1.86 5.81 11.25
N THR A 382 -3.19 5.76 11.22
CA THR A 382 -4.02 6.63 12.06
C THR A 382 -3.96 6.32 13.56
N ARG A 383 -3.31 5.24 13.97
CA ARG A 383 -3.03 4.90 15.38
C ARG A 383 -1.67 5.39 15.87
N THR A 384 -0.91 6.03 15.00
CA THR A 384 0.39 6.61 15.33
C THR A 384 0.21 7.75 16.32
N GLY A 385 0.78 7.59 17.51
CA GLY A 385 0.86 8.61 18.53
C GLY A 385 2.12 9.47 18.40
N GLU A 386 2.27 10.42 19.30
CA GLU A 386 3.45 11.29 19.36
C GLU A 386 4.74 10.46 19.54
N GLY A 387 5.85 10.97 19.00
CA GLY A 387 7.16 10.34 19.13
C GLY A 387 7.34 9.05 18.29
N THR A 388 6.37 8.64 17.47
CA THR A 388 6.42 7.38 16.71
C THR A 388 6.98 7.59 15.31
N LYS A 389 7.77 6.60 14.87
CA LYS A 389 8.21 6.42 13.47
C LYS A 389 7.64 5.13 12.92
N MET A 390 6.98 5.21 11.76
CA MET A 390 6.42 4.07 11.04
C MET A 390 7.27 3.73 9.83
N VAL A 391 7.59 2.46 9.68
CA VAL A 391 8.32 1.94 8.52
C VAL A 391 7.53 0.81 7.90
N PHE A 392 7.19 0.91 6.62
CA PHE A 392 6.56 -0.15 5.86
C PHE A 392 7.57 -0.76 4.90
N THR A 393 7.71 -2.09 4.94
CA THR A 393 8.58 -2.82 4.03
C THR A 393 7.76 -3.81 3.20
N GLY A 394 8.12 -4.00 1.92
CA GLY A 394 7.39 -4.97 1.10
C GLY A 394 7.88 -5.07 -0.35
N ASP A 395 7.40 -6.10 -1.03
CA ASP A 395 7.63 -6.36 -2.45
C ASP A 395 6.29 -6.38 -3.18
N ILE A 396 6.01 -5.36 -3.97
CA ILE A 396 4.72 -5.24 -4.68
C ILE A 396 4.53 -6.29 -5.79
N GLN A 397 5.56 -7.07 -6.12
CA GLN A 397 5.48 -8.18 -7.07
C GLN A 397 5.17 -9.53 -6.37
N GLN A 398 5.38 -9.61 -5.05
CA GLN A 398 5.14 -10.81 -4.24
C GLN A 398 3.90 -10.64 -3.35
N ILE A 399 2.72 -10.61 -3.97
CA ILE A 399 1.46 -10.47 -3.25
C ILE A 399 0.84 -11.85 -3.04
N ASP A 400 0.77 -12.28 -1.79
CA ASP A 400 0.17 -13.55 -1.39
C ASP A 400 -1.35 -13.44 -1.14
N SER A 401 -1.84 -12.22 -0.92
CA SER A 401 -3.26 -11.95 -0.68
C SER A 401 -4.08 -12.16 -1.96
N PRO A 402 -5.08 -13.07 -1.97
CA PRO A 402 -5.81 -13.44 -3.18
C PRO A 402 -6.67 -12.30 -3.78
N TYR A 403 -6.89 -11.23 -3.03
CA TYR A 403 -7.77 -10.11 -3.44
C TYR A 403 -7.00 -8.83 -3.80
N LEU A 404 -5.66 -8.86 -3.76
CA LEU A 404 -4.80 -7.73 -4.04
C LEU A 404 -3.94 -7.98 -5.28
N ASP A 405 -3.62 -6.91 -5.98
CA ASP A 405 -2.68 -6.90 -7.10
C ASP A 405 -1.66 -5.75 -6.96
N MET A 406 -0.72 -5.62 -7.88
CA MET A 406 0.30 -4.57 -7.88
C MET A 406 -0.28 -3.15 -7.81
N HIS A 407 -1.50 -2.95 -8.31
CA HIS A 407 -2.15 -1.65 -8.37
C HIS A 407 -3.08 -1.38 -7.17
N SER A 408 -3.60 -2.41 -6.52
CA SER A 408 -4.65 -2.33 -5.48
C SER A 408 -4.16 -2.62 -4.07
N ASN A 409 -2.89 -3.00 -3.90
CA ASN A 409 -2.33 -3.24 -2.56
C ASN A 409 -2.09 -1.93 -1.80
N GLY A 410 -2.18 -2.03 -0.48
CA GLY A 410 -2.11 -0.87 0.40
C GLY A 410 -0.74 -0.19 0.42
N LEU A 411 0.36 -0.94 0.23
CA LEU A 411 1.71 -0.36 0.20
C LEU A 411 1.88 0.55 -1.02
N ALA A 412 1.52 0.08 -2.21
CA ALA A 412 1.57 0.88 -3.42
C ALA A 412 0.65 2.10 -3.33
N TYR A 413 -0.57 1.92 -2.83
CA TYR A 413 -1.52 3.01 -2.61
C TYR A 413 -0.97 4.08 -1.64
N MET A 414 -0.37 3.66 -0.52
CA MET A 414 0.23 4.57 0.45
C MET A 414 1.35 5.39 -0.17
N VAL A 415 2.26 4.75 -0.89
CA VAL A 415 3.38 5.43 -1.56
C VAL A 415 2.87 6.47 -2.55
N ASP A 416 1.86 6.12 -3.38
CA ASP A 416 1.26 7.05 -4.36
C ASP A 416 0.63 8.27 -3.67
N LYS A 417 -0.12 8.07 -2.58
CA LYS A 417 -0.82 9.15 -1.87
C LYS A 417 0.05 10.01 -0.97
N MET A 418 1.14 9.44 -0.45
CA MET A 418 2.02 10.15 0.48
C MET A 418 3.21 10.79 -0.22
N LYS A 419 3.46 10.49 -1.49
CA LYS A 419 4.57 11.11 -2.27
C LYS A 419 4.47 12.64 -2.23
N GLY A 420 5.59 13.28 -1.96
CA GLY A 420 5.70 14.74 -1.85
C GLY A 420 5.27 15.33 -0.50
N GLN A 421 4.86 14.51 0.47
CA GLN A 421 4.59 14.96 1.84
C GLN A 421 5.88 15.07 2.64
N ASN A 422 6.03 16.14 3.44
CA ASN A 422 7.26 16.41 4.19
C ASN A 422 7.64 15.32 5.20
N LEU A 423 6.64 14.65 5.81
CA LEU A 423 6.86 13.59 6.81
C LEU A 423 7.13 12.22 6.20
N PHE A 424 7.08 12.07 4.87
CA PHE A 424 7.16 10.79 4.18
C PHE A 424 8.40 10.70 3.29
N ALA A 425 9.04 9.53 3.29
CA ALA A 425 10.05 9.16 2.30
C ALA A 425 9.81 7.76 1.74
N HIS A 426 10.08 7.59 0.47
CA HIS A 426 10.04 6.29 -0.22
C HIS A 426 11.42 5.99 -0.81
N VAL A 427 11.90 4.76 -0.58
CA VAL A 427 13.13 4.25 -1.20
C VAL A 427 12.83 2.90 -1.82
N ASN A 428 13.09 2.78 -3.13
CA ASN A 428 12.97 1.53 -3.85
C ASN A 428 14.36 0.85 -3.95
N LEU A 429 14.46 -0.39 -3.43
CA LEU A 429 15.67 -1.20 -3.45
C LEU A 429 15.57 -2.21 -4.61
N VAL A 430 16.17 -1.89 -5.72
CA VAL A 430 16.13 -2.72 -6.94
C VAL A 430 17.19 -3.82 -6.90
N LYS A 431 18.41 -3.47 -6.41
CA LYS A 431 19.55 -4.39 -6.41
C LYS A 431 19.44 -5.43 -5.29
N GLY A 432 19.27 -6.69 -5.69
CA GLY A 432 19.32 -7.84 -4.77
C GLY A 432 20.73 -8.08 -4.24
N GLU A 433 20.84 -8.48 -2.99
CA GLU A 433 22.09 -8.88 -2.33
C GLU A 433 22.01 -10.37 -1.95
N ARG A 434 21.57 -11.18 -2.92
CA ARG A 434 21.38 -12.63 -2.77
C ARG A 434 22.62 -13.40 -3.16
N SER A 435 22.63 -14.71 -2.83
CA SER A 435 23.63 -15.62 -3.40
C SER A 435 23.44 -15.76 -4.91
N PRO A 436 24.50 -16.04 -5.69
CA PRO A 436 24.39 -16.19 -7.14
C PRO A 436 23.33 -17.21 -7.58
N LEU A 437 23.14 -18.28 -6.80
CA LEU A 437 22.09 -19.28 -7.07
C LEU A 437 20.68 -18.69 -6.90
N ALA A 438 20.47 -17.89 -5.85
CA ALA A 438 19.15 -17.31 -5.61
C ALA A 438 18.81 -16.19 -6.61
N GLU A 439 19.81 -15.49 -7.12
CA GLU A 439 19.65 -14.51 -8.18
C GLU A 439 19.31 -15.19 -9.51
N LEU A 440 20.08 -16.23 -9.89
CA LEU A 440 19.81 -17.04 -11.09
C LEU A 440 18.39 -17.65 -11.06
N ALA A 441 17.96 -18.19 -9.90
CA ALA A 441 16.64 -18.78 -9.78
C ALA A 441 15.51 -17.73 -9.90
N ALA A 442 15.72 -16.51 -9.39
CA ALA A 442 14.73 -15.44 -9.50
C ALA A 442 14.60 -14.88 -10.92
N ASP A 443 15.64 -15.04 -11.76
CA ASP A 443 15.63 -14.59 -13.15
C ASP A 443 15.08 -15.64 -14.13
N LEU A 444 15.17 -16.92 -13.78
CA LEU A 444 14.83 -18.04 -14.69
C LEU A 444 13.53 -18.78 -14.33
N LEU A 445 13.08 -18.70 -13.09
CA LEU A 445 11.89 -19.39 -12.58
C LEU A 445 10.78 -18.42 -12.18
#